data_9985d0dd66788b9a8115f9074c4b86cd
#
_entry.id   9985d0dd66788b9a8115f9074c4b86cd
#
_cell.length_a   1.000
_cell.length_b   1.000
_cell.length_c   1.000
_cell.angle_alpha   90.00
_cell.angle_beta   90.00
_cell.angle_gamma   90.00
#
_symmetry.space_group_name_H-M   'P 1'
#
loop_
_entity.id
_entity.type
_entity.pdbx_description
1 polymer ?
#
loop_
_entity_poly.entity_id
_entity_poly.type
_entity_poly.pdbx_seq_one_letter_code
_entity_poly.pdbx_strand_id
1 'polypeptide(L)'
;MKTKIRCLLCAMLCVCLGLPTAFAATITPSVTQISLPKGETTASFDLILTVDKPFAGAEFGLKPSADDVTLKSLQMLGKIGGNSPVQADKNGVHYFGFFTGSNAYQPGTYKVARLTYTYTGSAARTVTLASSKIVTVNEAEKTTEGDTSSQPFTVTITRAGTTTDGGTGGAGGGGIGGGGGGTVTPAPGGATQNPFVDVKQGDYYYDAVQWAVGKKITSGTSATTFTPDGICTRAQTVTFLWRSQGSPKAAGAENPFTDVSKDAYYYDAVLWAVEQGITNGTSAITFSPDATVTRGQTAAFLWRVAKQPQTDQTANPFADVTQDAYYYNAVLWAVAKEITNGTSSTTFSPDQGCTRAQIVTFLWRTNSN
;
A
#
# COMPACT_ATOMS: atom_id res chain seq x y z
N MET A 1 -1.46 22.47 43.54
CA MET A 1 -0.46 21.45 43.91
C MET A 1 0.09 20.87 42.62
N LYS A 2 1.38 21.12 42.34
CA LYS A 2 2.06 20.71 41.09
C LYS A 2 2.69 19.32 41.35
N THR A 3 2.20 18.26 40.73
CA THR A 3 2.82 16.95 40.84
C THR A 3 3.78 16.73 39.68
N LYS A 4 5.06 16.78 39.99
CA LYS A 4 6.16 16.46 39.07
C LYS A 4 6.26 14.94 38.95
N ILE A 5 6.06 14.41 37.75
CA ILE A 5 6.38 13.00 37.44
C ILE A 5 7.89 12.94 37.17
N ARG A 6 8.60 12.29 38.06
CA ARG A 6 10.04 11.98 37.92
C ARG A 6 10.17 10.68 37.14
N CYS A 7 10.90 10.71 36.02
CA CYS A 7 11.49 9.52 35.40
C CYS A 7 12.46 8.85 36.39
N LEU A 8 12.19 7.62 36.77
CA LEU A 8 13.13 6.78 37.49
C LEU A 8 13.70 5.73 36.54
N LEU A 9 14.97 5.89 36.20
CA LEU A 9 15.80 4.84 35.61
C LEU A 9 16.08 3.83 36.72
N CYS A 10 15.68 2.58 36.51
CA CYS A 10 16.19 1.48 37.36
C CYS A 10 16.57 0.32 36.42
N ALA A 11 17.90 0.14 36.30
CA ALA A 11 18.50 -1.04 35.72
C ALA A 11 18.42 -2.17 36.75
N MET A 12 17.78 -3.27 36.45
CA MET A 12 17.95 -4.54 37.18
C MET A 12 18.04 -5.71 36.24
N LEU A 13 19.21 -6.32 36.27
CA LEU A 13 19.63 -7.50 35.56
C LEU A 13 18.82 -8.71 36.04
N CYS A 14 18.04 -9.34 35.18
CA CYS A 14 17.54 -10.69 35.43
C CYS A 14 17.69 -11.52 34.16
N VAL A 15 18.61 -12.48 34.22
CA VAL A 15 18.88 -13.47 33.18
C VAL A 15 17.75 -14.49 33.19
N CYS A 16 16.87 -14.44 32.17
CA CYS A 16 16.04 -15.56 31.77
C CYS A 16 16.14 -15.70 30.25
N LEU A 17 16.64 -16.86 29.82
CA LEU A 17 16.79 -17.27 28.43
C LEU A 17 15.43 -17.45 27.74
N GLY A 18 14.86 -16.37 27.28
CA GLY A 18 13.86 -16.29 26.26
C GLY A 18 14.35 -15.21 25.30
N LEU A 19 14.66 -15.55 24.06
CA LEU A 19 15.00 -14.58 23.04
C LEU A 19 13.83 -13.58 22.95
N PRO A 20 14.03 -12.28 23.24
CA PRO A 20 12.96 -11.32 23.07
C PRO A 20 12.60 -11.31 21.58
N THR A 21 11.37 -11.68 21.25
CA THR A 21 10.83 -11.38 19.92
C THR A 21 10.90 -9.87 19.77
N ALA A 22 11.76 -9.40 18.87
CA ALA A 22 11.91 -7.98 18.61
C ALA A 22 10.52 -7.41 18.27
N PHE A 23 10.12 -6.34 18.97
CA PHE A 23 8.92 -5.59 18.64
C PHE A 23 9.04 -5.06 17.23
N ALA A 24 8.08 -5.37 16.36
CA ALA A 24 8.05 -4.88 15.01
C ALA A 24 7.00 -3.77 14.88
N ALA A 25 7.46 -2.56 14.67
CA ALA A 25 6.62 -1.44 14.30
C ALA A 25 7.16 -0.81 13.03
N THR A 26 6.27 -0.57 12.07
CA THR A 26 6.64 0.12 10.83
C THR A 26 5.76 1.34 10.62
N ILE A 27 6.40 2.41 10.14
CA ILE A 27 5.72 3.64 9.76
C ILE A 27 6.01 3.87 8.30
N THR A 28 4.95 3.97 7.50
CA THR A 28 5.07 4.16 6.06
C THR A 28 4.14 5.27 5.57
N PRO A 29 4.51 6.03 4.53
CA PRO A 29 3.60 6.92 3.86
C PRO A 29 2.68 6.14 2.92
N SER A 30 1.49 6.64 2.67
CA SER A 30 0.56 6.05 1.67
C SER A 30 1.08 6.14 0.25
N VAL A 31 2.01 7.06 -0.01
CA VAL A 31 2.71 7.25 -1.30
C VAL A 31 4.13 7.73 -1.02
N THR A 32 5.08 7.35 -1.88
CA THR A 32 6.48 7.79 -1.81
C THR A 32 6.82 8.90 -2.81
N GLN A 33 5.94 9.13 -3.79
CA GLN A 33 6.10 10.19 -4.79
C GLN A 33 4.77 10.87 -5.06
N ILE A 34 4.79 12.21 -5.17
CA ILE A 34 3.66 13.05 -5.52
C ILE A 34 4.10 13.99 -6.65
N SER A 35 3.47 13.83 -7.81
CA SER A 35 3.67 14.73 -8.95
C SER A 35 2.50 15.70 -9.03
N LEU A 36 2.76 16.98 -8.79
CA LEU A 36 1.74 18.01 -8.81
C LEU A 36 1.51 18.52 -10.24
N PRO A 37 0.27 18.54 -10.73
CA PRO A 37 -0.08 19.20 -11.98
C PRO A 37 0.30 20.70 -11.98
N LYS A 38 0.40 21.29 -13.17
CA LYS A 38 0.65 22.73 -13.31
C LYS A 38 -0.47 23.53 -12.63
N GLY A 39 -0.10 24.41 -11.72
CA GLY A 39 -1.04 25.25 -10.95
C GLY A 39 -1.42 24.66 -9.58
N GLU A 40 -1.28 23.36 -9.37
CA GLU A 40 -1.48 22.76 -8.04
C GLU A 40 -0.32 23.11 -7.10
N THR A 41 -0.65 23.43 -5.85
CA THR A 41 0.35 23.79 -4.85
C THR A 41 0.29 22.90 -3.59
N THR A 42 -0.59 21.92 -3.55
CA THR A 42 -0.78 21.08 -2.37
C THR A 42 -0.47 19.61 -2.65
N ALA A 43 0.37 19.02 -1.80
CA ALA A 43 0.70 17.60 -1.79
C ALA A 43 0.18 16.97 -0.51
N SER A 44 -0.56 15.86 -0.61
CA SER A 44 -1.09 15.17 0.57
C SER A 44 -0.72 13.70 0.56
N PHE A 45 -0.42 13.16 1.74
CA PHE A 45 -0.26 11.72 1.95
C PHE A 45 -0.74 11.32 3.35
N ASP A 46 -1.12 10.06 3.49
CA ASP A 46 -1.49 9.49 4.78
C ASP A 46 -0.27 8.82 5.41
N LEU A 47 -0.16 8.91 6.74
CA LEU A 47 0.80 8.18 7.53
C LEU A 47 0.16 6.90 8.04
N ILE A 48 0.82 5.77 7.82
CA ILE A 48 0.35 4.44 8.16
C ILE A 48 1.29 3.85 9.20
N LEU A 49 0.74 3.46 10.34
CA LEU A 49 1.43 2.77 11.43
C LEU A 49 0.98 1.31 11.44
N THR A 50 1.92 0.38 11.37
CA THR A 50 1.66 -1.05 11.58
C THR A 50 2.42 -1.51 12.80
N VAL A 51 1.75 -2.17 13.74
CA VAL A 51 2.30 -2.65 15.01
C VAL A 51 1.86 -4.08 15.27
N ASP A 52 2.74 -4.88 15.85
CA ASP A 52 2.51 -6.29 16.21
C ASP A 52 2.16 -6.52 17.69
N LYS A 53 2.19 -5.47 18.52
CA LYS A 53 1.84 -5.51 19.94
C LYS A 53 0.88 -4.38 20.31
N PRO A 54 0.14 -4.49 21.42
CA PRO A 54 -0.67 -3.39 21.95
C PRO A 54 0.19 -2.15 22.21
N PHE A 55 -0.33 -0.97 21.86
CA PHE A 55 0.38 0.29 22.03
C PHE A 55 -0.53 1.41 22.58
N ALA A 56 0.05 2.33 23.34
CA ALA A 56 -0.66 3.43 24.00
C ALA A 56 -0.59 4.74 23.22
N GLY A 57 0.32 4.87 22.26
CA GLY A 57 0.48 6.08 21.47
C GLY A 57 1.69 6.04 20.58
N ALA A 58 1.84 7.07 19.77
CA ALA A 58 3.01 7.25 18.92
C ALA A 58 3.31 8.74 18.71
N GLU A 59 4.58 9.06 18.49
CA GLU A 59 5.08 10.37 18.12
C GLU A 59 5.88 10.25 16.82
N PHE A 60 5.73 11.22 15.92
CA PHE A 60 6.40 11.29 14.64
C PHE A 60 7.00 12.67 14.41
N GLY A 61 8.19 12.70 13.83
CA GLY A 61 8.82 13.93 13.36
C GLY A 61 9.04 13.85 11.85
N LEU A 62 8.46 14.79 11.10
CA LEU A 62 8.58 14.88 9.64
C LEU A 62 9.37 16.13 9.26
N LYS A 63 10.37 15.96 8.39
CA LYS A 63 11.26 17.03 7.96
C LYS A 63 11.14 17.29 6.46
N PRO A 64 10.62 18.45 6.03
CA PRO A 64 10.75 18.92 4.66
C PRO A 64 12.21 19.21 4.32
N SER A 65 12.60 19.02 3.06
CA SER A 65 13.98 19.25 2.58
C SER A 65 14.31 20.72 2.32
N ALA A 66 13.29 21.59 2.25
CA ALA A 66 13.45 23.00 1.97
C ALA A 66 12.23 23.81 2.41
N ASP A 67 12.40 25.12 2.55
CA ASP A 67 11.39 26.07 3.04
C ASP A 67 10.24 26.30 2.05
N ASP A 68 10.39 25.90 0.77
CA ASP A 68 9.33 25.93 -0.24
C ASP A 68 8.35 24.74 -0.12
N VAL A 69 8.54 23.86 0.90
CA VAL A 69 7.60 22.81 1.29
C VAL A 69 7.21 23.05 2.75
N THR A 70 6.00 23.51 2.99
CA THR A 70 5.50 23.85 4.33
C THR A 70 4.28 23.02 4.70
N LEU A 71 4.18 22.58 5.96
CA LEU A 71 3.02 21.86 6.44
C LEU A 71 1.80 22.79 6.47
N LYS A 72 0.79 22.51 5.64
CA LYS A 72 -0.46 23.28 5.56
C LYS A 72 -1.50 22.81 6.57
N SER A 73 -1.64 21.48 6.70
CA SER A 73 -2.55 20.88 7.66
C SER A 73 -2.16 19.47 8.03
N LEU A 74 -2.52 19.09 9.24
CA LEU A 74 -2.43 17.74 9.78
C LEU A 74 -3.82 17.36 10.30
N GLN A 75 -4.37 16.27 9.77
CA GLN A 75 -5.66 15.71 10.18
C GLN A 75 -5.43 14.30 10.74
N MET A 76 -5.83 14.07 11.98
CA MET A 76 -5.84 12.71 12.53
C MET A 76 -6.92 11.87 11.85
N LEU A 77 -6.61 10.61 11.55
CA LEU A 77 -7.49 9.70 10.82
C LEU A 77 -7.93 8.54 11.72
N GLY A 78 -9.14 8.04 11.49
CA GLY A 78 -9.69 6.84 12.14
C GLY A 78 -9.98 7.01 13.62
N LYS A 79 -10.08 5.87 14.32
CA LYS A 79 -10.41 5.81 15.77
C LYS A 79 -9.27 6.31 16.69
N ILE A 80 -8.13 6.64 16.13
CA ILE A 80 -6.94 7.14 16.85
C ILE A 80 -7.12 8.60 17.28
N GLY A 81 -8.12 9.30 16.76
CA GLY A 81 -8.28 10.74 16.86
C GLY A 81 -9.08 11.29 18.05
N GLY A 82 -9.19 10.59 19.17
CA GLY A 82 -9.96 11.08 20.35
C GLY A 82 -9.37 12.30 21.04
N ASN A 83 -8.09 12.61 20.86
CA ASN A 83 -7.40 13.76 21.41
C ASN A 83 -6.75 14.55 20.28
N SER A 84 -6.84 15.88 20.34
CA SER A 84 -6.11 16.78 19.44
C SER A 84 -4.63 16.40 19.42
N PRO A 85 -4.02 16.22 18.23
CA PRO A 85 -2.61 15.87 18.17
C PRO A 85 -1.78 16.94 18.84
N VAL A 86 -0.83 16.52 19.66
CA VAL A 86 0.19 17.44 20.15
C VAL A 86 1.07 17.79 18.97
N GLN A 87 1.13 19.07 18.60
CA GLN A 87 1.96 19.57 17.50
C GLN A 87 3.04 20.47 18.04
N ALA A 88 4.25 20.30 17.54
CA ALA A 88 5.37 21.19 17.85
C ALA A 88 6.32 21.22 16.66
N ASP A 89 6.83 22.41 16.35
CA ASP A 89 7.87 22.59 15.34
C ASP A 89 9.21 22.87 16.03
N LYS A 90 10.21 22.08 15.69
CA LYS A 90 11.54 22.25 16.23
C LYS A 90 12.60 21.95 15.17
N ASN A 91 13.47 22.92 14.92
CA ASN A 91 14.57 22.80 13.95
C ASN A 91 14.11 22.34 12.54
N GLY A 92 12.94 22.85 12.08
CA GLY A 92 12.38 22.49 10.79
C GLY A 92 11.79 21.07 10.73
N VAL A 93 11.61 20.42 11.88
CA VAL A 93 10.90 19.15 12.01
C VAL A 93 9.52 19.40 12.60
N HIS A 94 8.48 18.92 11.92
CA HIS A 94 7.10 18.96 12.38
C HIS A 94 6.83 17.71 13.23
N TYR A 95 6.71 17.89 14.54
CA TYR A 95 6.38 16.82 15.49
C TYR A 95 4.88 16.77 15.73
N PHE A 96 4.34 15.58 15.73
CA PHE A 96 2.97 15.32 16.16
C PHE A 96 2.86 13.94 16.79
N GLY A 97 1.90 13.78 17.68
CA GLY A 97 1.70 12.52 18.37
C GLY A 97 0.27 12.38 18.88
N PHE A 98 -0.06 11.16 19.27
CA PHE A 98 -1.33 10.83 19.90
C PHE A 98 -1.12 9.80 21.00
N PHE A 99 -2.01 9.80 21.98
CA PHE A 99 -2.01 8.85 23.08
C PHE A 99 -3.42 8.38 23.38
N THR A 100 -3.55 7.11 23.81
CA THR A 100 -4.80 6.63 24.38
C THR A 100 -4.95 7.16 25.82
N GLY A 101 -6.18 7.43 26.24
CA GLY A 101 -6.43 7.85 27.62
C GLY A 101 -6.34 6.68 28.62
N SER A 102 -6.94 5.55 28.32
CA SER A 102 -7.11 4.44 29.27
C SER A 102 -6.99 3.05 28.67
N ASN A 103 -7.16 2.89 27.36
CA ASN A 103 -7.12 1.58 26.71
C ASN A 103 -6.05 1.57 25.62
N ALA A 104 -5.21 0.54 25.61
CA ALA A 104 -4.24 0.34 24.54
C ALA A 104 -4.94 0.04 23.22
N TYR A 105 -4.36 0.54 22.12
CA TYR A 105 -4.71 0.09 20.78
C TYR A 105 -4.21 -1.34 20.57
N GLN A 106 -5.01 -2.16 19.90
CA GLN A 106 -4.63 -3.52 19.59
C GLN A 106 -3.60 -3.58 18.45
N PRO A 107 -2.86 -4.70 18.28
CA PRO A 107 -2.01 -4.91 17.12
C PRO A 107 -2.78 -4.72 15.80
N GLY A 108 -2.14 -4.14 14.78
CA GLY A 108 -2.79 -3.91 13.51
C GLY A 108 -2.17 -2.78 12.69
N THR A 109 -2.84 -2.44 11.61
CA THR A 109 -2.44 -1.35 10.72
C THR A 109 -3.44 -0.21 10.81
N TYR A 110 -2.92 0.99 11.03
CA TYR A 110 -3.69 2.20 11.29
C TYR A 110 -3.28 3.31 10.33
N LYS A 111 -4.25 3.95 9.68
CA LYS A 111 -4.03 5.27 9.09
C LYS A 111 -4.10 6.28 10.24
N VAL A 112 -2.96 6.85 10.60
CA VAL A 112 -2.87 7.69 11.82
C VAL A 112 -3.09 9.16 11.53
N ALA A 113 -2.62 9.65 10.40
CA ALA A 113 -2.75 11.06 10.05
C ALA A 113 -2.76 11.26 8.53
N ARG A 114 -3.47 12.29 8.06
CA ARG A 114 -3.29 12.88 6.73
C ARG A 114 -2.50 14.17 6.89
N LEU A 115 -1.40 14.25 6.15
CA LEU A 115 -0.56 15.44 6.09
C LEU A 115 -0.77 16.09 4.72
N THR A 116 -0.96 17.40 4.73
CA THR A 116 -1.03 18.22 3.52
C THR A 116 0.06 19.28 3.59
N TYR A 117 0.93 19.28 2.60
CA TYR A 117 1.99 20.26 2.44
C TYR A 117 1.67 21.23 1.32
N THR A 118 2.01 22.50 1.51
CA THR A 118 2.09 23.46 0.41
C THR A 118 3.49 23.37 -0.19
N TYR A 119 3.55 23.25 -1.51
CA TYR A 119 4.78 23.24 -2.29
C TYR A 119 4.72 24.34 -3.34
N THR A 120 5.63 25.31 -3.25
CA THR A 120 5.68 26.47 -4.17
C THR A 120 6.87 26.44 -5.12
N GLY A 121 7.79 25.50 -4.91
CA GLY A 121 9.01 25.36 -5.71
C GLY A 121 8.80 24.75 -7.10
N SER A 122 9.89 24.65 -7.84
CA SER A 122 9.96 24.01 -9.16
C SER A 122 10.84 22.75 -9.17
N ALA A 123 11.82 22.65 -8.25
CA ALA A 123 12.72 21.50 -8.14
C ALA A 123 12.11 20.39 -7.27
N ALA A 124 12.51 19.15 -7.48
CA ALA A 124 12.09 18.03 -6.58
C ALA A 124 12.39 18.35 -5.11
N ARG A 125 11.44 18.07 -4.23
CA ARG A 125 11.57 18.23 -2.79
C ARG A 125 11.16 16.95 -2.08
N THR A 126 11.62 16.77 -0.84
CA THR A 126 11.30 15.61 -0.04
C THR A 126 10.72 15.98 1.30
N VAL A 127 9.86 15.11 1.83
CA VAL A 127 9.45 15.08 3.25
C VAL A 127 9.90 13.74 3.80
N THR A 128 10.76 13.76 4.82
CA THR A 128 11.38 12.55 5.37
C THR A 128 10.92 12.34 6.81
N LEU A 129 10.70 11.07 7.20
CA LEU A 129 10.53 10.70 8.61
C LEU A 129 11.88 10.89 9.32
N ALA A 130 11.98 11.94 10.13
CA ALA A 130 13.20 12.28 10.86
C ALA A 130 13.29 11.55 12.21
N SER A 131 12.15 11.23 12.81
CA SER A 131 12.07 10.49 14.07
C SER A 131 10.70 9.85 14.24
N SER A 132 10.68 8.79 15.03
CA SER A 132 9.44 8.16 15.49
C SER A 132 9.65 7.55 16.87
N LYS A 133 8.60 7.52 17.66
CA LYS A 133 8.55 6.84 18.94
C LYS A 133 7.19 6.21 19.10
N ILE A 134 7.16 4.90 19.36
CA ILE A 134 5.93 4.16 19.61
C ILE A 134 5.97 3.68 21.05
N VAL A 135 4.90 3.96 21.78
CA VAL A 135 4.77 3.55 23.17
C VAL A 135 3.94 2.29 23.24
N THR A 136 4.60 1.15 23.42
CA THR A 136 3.96 -0.15 23.60
C THR A 136 3.47 -0.35 25.02
N VAL A 137 2.48 -1.23 25.20
CA VAL A 137 1.94 -1.61 26.51
C VAL A 137 2.19 -3.09 26.71
N ASN A 138 2.84 -3.42 27.82
CA ASN A 138 2.86 -4.78 28.33
C ASN A 138 1.65 -4.96 29.25
N GLU A 139 0.60 -5.63 28.77
CA GLU A 139 -0.64 -5.82 29.54
C GLU A 139 -0.45 -6.68 30.79
N ALA A 140 0.53 -7.60 30.78
CA ALA A 140 0.84 -8.45 31.92
C ALA A 140 1.52 -7.70 33.07
N GLU A 141 2.40 -6.74 32.73
CA GLU A 141 3.19 -5.98 33.69
C GLU A 141 2.66 -4.57 33.92
N LYS A 142 1.66 -4.13 33.17
CA LYS A 142 1.13 -2.75 33.16
C LYS A 142 2.20 -1.69 32.94
N THR A 143 3.25 -2.05 32.21
CA THR A 143 4.38 -1.17 31.88
C THR A 143 4.26 -0.63 30.47
N THR A 144 4.83 0.56 30.24
CA THR A 144 4.96 1.14 28.91
C THR A 144 6.43 1.12 28.49
N GLU A 145 6.71 0.56 27.33
CA GLU A 145 8.04 0.57 26.71
C GLU A 145 8.02 1.47 25.47
N GLY A 146 9.10 2.21 25.26
CA GLY A 146 9.26 3.04 24.06
C GLY A 146 10.13 2.31 23.04
N ASP A 147 9.65 2.16 21.80
CA ASP A 147 10.44 1.67 20.70
C ASP A 147 10.67 2.75 19.65
N THR A 148 11.88 2.77 19.08
CA THR A 148 12.33 3.75 18.08
C THR A 148 12.69 3.11 16.74
N SER A 149 12.31 1.87 16.51
CA SER A 149 12.84 1.01 15.42
C SER A 149 12.22 1.20 14.05
N SER A 150 11.42 2.25 13.79
CA SER A 150 10.87 2.45 12.45
C SER A 150 11.95 2.84 11.44
N GLN A 151 11.93 2.19 10.29
CA GLN A 151 12.79 2.58 9.17
C GLN A 151 12.39 3.96 8.64
N PRO A 152 13.35 4.85 8.36
CA PRO A 152 13.05 6.14 7.78
C PRO A 152 12.44 5.96 6.39
N PHE A 153 11.42 6.76 6.08
CA PHE A 153 10.87 6.87 4.74
C PHE A 153 11.04 8.28 4.18
N THR A 154 10.89 8.41 2.86
CA THR A 154 10.93 9.70 2.17
C THR A 154 9.77 9.77 1.18
N VAL A 155 9.02 10.88 1.19
CA VAL A 155 8.04 11.24 0.17
C VAL A 155 8.63 12.33 -0.70
N THR A 156 8.74 12.09 -2.01
CA THR A 156 9.23 13.05 -2.99
C THR A 156 8.07 13.80 -3.63
N ILE A 157 8.15 15.14 -3.64
CA ILE A 157 7.18 16.04 -4.29
C ILE A 157 7.86 16.68 -5.48
N THR A 158 7.24 16.55 -6.66
CA THR A 158 7.72 17.11 -7.93
C THR A 158 6.62 17.87 -8.64
N ARG A 159 6.98 18.70 -9.63
CA ARG A 159 6.00 19.24 -10.59
C ARG A 159 6.01 18.42 -11.87
N ALA A 160 4.84 18.16 -12.42
CA ALA A 160 4.70 17.56 -13.73
C ALA A 160 5.35 18.49 -14.78
N GLY A 161 6.36 17.98 -15.49
CA GLY A 161 7.09 18.70 -16.53
C GLY A 161 8.48 19.21 -16.13
N THR A 162 8.95 19.03 -14.89
CA THR A 162 10.35 19.23 -14.54
C THR A 162 11.11 17.91 -14.71
N THR A 163 11.79 17.76 -15.85
CA THR A 163 12.84 16.74 -15.99
C THR A 163 13.97 17.12 -15.04
N THR A 164 14.35 16.23 -14.15
CA THR A 164 15.61 16.30 -13.40
C THR A 164 16.75 16.10 -14.39
N ASP A 165 17.22 17.22 -14.99
CA ASP A 165 18.44 17.22 -15.76
C ASP A 165 19.62 17.24 -14.78
N GLY A 166 20.17 16.08 -14.55
CA GLY A 166 21.47 15.87 -13.90
C GLY A 166 22.55 15.94 -14.99
N GLY A 167 22.87 17.13 -15.43
CA GLY A 167 23.92 17.36 -16.43
C GLY A 167 25.30 17.02 -15.88
N THR A 168 26.04 16.18 -16.61
CA THR A 168 27.49 16.31 -16.77
C THR A 168 27.77 16.40 -18.24
N GLY A 169 28.38 17.52 -18.62
CA GLY A 169 28.70 17.89 -19.98
C GLY A 169 29.78 17.01 -20.62
N GLY A 170 29.72 16.93 -21.92
CA GLY A 170 30.75 16.41 -22.77
C GLY A 170 30.43 16.73 -24.21
N ALA A 171 31.12 17.73 -24.72
CA ALA A 171 31.03 18.18 -26.11
C ALA A 171 31.67 17.19 -27.08
N GLY A 172 31.14 17.12 -28.33
CA GLY A 172 31.88 16.58 -29.47
C GLY A 172 31.06 16.08 -30.64
N GLY A 173 30.74 16.90 -31.59
CA GLY A 173 31.09 16.84 -32.99
C GLY A 173 30.55 15.75 -33.90
N GLY A 174 29.67 16.13 -34.82
CA GLY A 174 29.82 15.94 -36.26
C GLY A 174 29.54 14.56 -36.87
N GLY A 175 28.69 14.52 -37.87
CA GLY A 175 28.81 13.51 -38.92
C GLY A 175 27.50 13.02 -39.57
N ILE A 176 27.25 13.54 -40.70
CA ILE A 176 26.31 13.29 -41.80
C ILE A 176 26.37 11.82 -42.29
N GLY A 177 25.22 11.26 -42.73
CA GLY A 177 25.22 10.21 -43.75
C GLY A 177 24.12 9.18 -43.69
N GLY A 178 23.08 9.28 -44.40
CA GLY A 178 22.72 8.52 -45.59
C GLY A 178 22.06 7.17 -45.42
N GLY A 179 20.75 7.06 -45.66
CA GLY A 179 20.15 6.16 -46.62
C GLY A 179 20.15 4.66 -46.29
N GLY A 180 18.94 4.08 -46.12
CA GLY A 180 18.75 2.67 -46.23
C GLY A 180 17.33 2.27 -45.84
N GLY A 181 16.39 2.32 -46.83
CA GLY A 181 15.04 1.79 -46.65
C GLY A 181 15.05 0.28 -46.44
N GLY A 182 14.58 -0.15 -45.32
CA GLY A 182 14.21 -1.52 -45.05
C GLY A 182 12.78 -1.57 -44.60
N THR A 183 11.88 -2.05 -45.49
CA THR A 183 10.49 -2.38 -45.15
C THR A 183 10.48 -3.47 -44.11
N VAL A 184 10.24 -3.15 -42.87
CA VAL A 184 9.89 -4.09 -41.86
C VAL A 184 8.37 -4.25 -41.83
N THR A 185 7.92 -5.42 -42.24
CA THR A 185 6.56 -5.91 -42.12
C THR A 185 6.14 -5.84 -40.66
N PRO A 186 4.99 -5.22 -40.31
CA PRO A 186 4.52 -5.22 -38.92
C PRO A 186 4.10 -6.63 -38.53
N ALA A 187 4.71 -7.19 -37.50
CA ALA A 187 4.19 -8.37 -36.82
C ALA A 187 2.83 -8.04 -36.19
N PRO A 188 1.82 -8.94 -36.26
CA PRO A 188 0.51 -8.71 -35.70
C PRO A 188 0.57 -8.84 -34.18
N GLY A 189 0.56 -7.74 -33.49
CA GLY A 189 0.56 -7.64 -32.04
C GLY A 189 1.08 -6.28 -31.64
N GLY A 190 0.22 -5.24 -31.69
CA GLY A 190 0.57 -3.90 -31.25
C GLY A 190 1.03 -3.93 -29.80
N ALA A 191 2.34 -3.89 -29.58
CA ALA A 191 2.92 -3.63 -28.28
C ALA A 191 2.45 -2.22 -27.89
N THR A 192 1.46 -2.14 -27.02
CA THR A 192 1.10 -0.88 -26.36
C THR A 192 2.33 -0.44 -25.57
N GLN A 193 2.95 0.66 -26.01
CA GLN A 193 4.11 1.20 -25.35
C GLN A 193 3.74 1.46 -23.88
N ASN A 194 4.59 1.01 -22.94
CA ASN A 194 4.35 1.20 -21.52
C ASN A 194 4.19 2.69 -21.21
N PRO A 195 3.02 3.16 -20.74
CA PRO A 195 2.83 4.55 -20.43
C PRO A 195 3.44 4.97 -19.09
N PHE A 196 3.89 4.01 -18.26
CA PHE A 196 4.26 4.24 -16.87
C PHE A 196 5.77 4.33 -16.68
N VAL A 197 6.23 5.44 -16.12
CA VAL A 197 7.65 5.69 -15.83
C VAL A 197 8.18 4.88 -14.64
N ASP A 198 7.28 4.42 -13.79
CA ASP A 198 7.55 3.61 -12.59
C ASP A 198 7.40 2.10 -12.82
N VAL A 199 7.27 1.66 -14.08
CA VAL A 199 7.23 0.26 -14.49
C VAL A 199 8.34 0.06 -15.54
N LYS A 200 9.40 -0.65 -15.18
CA LYS A 200 10.57 -0.83 -16.01
C LYS A 200 10.59 -2.21 -16.66
N GLN A 201 11.12 -2.29 -17.87
CA GLN A 201 11.42 -3.57 -18.49
C GLN A 201 12.42 -4.33 -17.60
N GLY A 202 12.04 -5.56 -17.20
CA GLY A 202 12.81 -6.36 -16.23
C GLY A 202 12.16 -6.45 -14.84
N ASP A 203 11.19 -5.59 -14.52
CA ASP A 203 10.37 -5.77 -13.33
C ASP A 203 9.51 -7.04 -13.49
N TYR A 204 9.37 -7.84 -12.41
CA TYR A 204 8.63 -9.12 -12.46
C TYR A 204 7.16 -8.94 -12.87
N TYR A 205 6.64 -7.74 -12.73
CA TYR A 205 5.26 -7.36 -13.05
C TYR A 205 5.13 -6.61 -14.38
N TYR A 206 6.22 -6.39 -15.12
CA TYR A 206 6.19 -5.59 -16.36
C TYR A 206 5.14 -6.10 -17.34
N ASP A 207 5.23 -7.37 -17.72
CA ASP A 207 4.32 -7.99 -18.69
C ASP A 207 2.87 -8.02 -18.19
N ALA A 208 2.68 -8.26 -16.88
CA ALA A 208 1.37 -8.24 -16.25
C ALA A 208 0.73 -6.84 -16.29
N VAL A 209 1.51 -5.79 -16.09
CA VAL A 209 1.03 -4.40 -16.19
C VAL A 209 0.67 -4.08 -17.63
N GLN A 210 1.51 -4.44 -18.62
CA GLN A 210 1.22 -4.24 -20.04
C GLN A 210 -0.08 -4.95 -20.45
N TRP A 211 -0.24 -6.21 -20.03
CA TRP A 211 -1.47 -6.96 -20.24
C TRP A 211 -2.68 -6.28 -19.61
N ALA A 212 -2.57 -5.81 -18.35
CA ALA A 212 -3.66 -5.17 -17.64
C ALA A 212 -4.09 -3.84 -18.30
N VAL A 213 -3.13 -3.07 -18.84
CA VAL A 213 -3.40 -1.85 -19.62
C VAL A 213 -4.09 -2.21 -20.93
N GLY A 214 -3.54 -3.18 -21.68
CA GLY A 214 -4.11 -3.63 -22.96
C GLY A 214 -5.54 -4.17 -22.83
N LYS A 215 -5.84 -4.84 -21.71
CA LYS A 215 -7.17 -5.32 -21.36
C LYS A 215 -8.07 -4.27 -20.69
N LYS A 216 -7.60 -3.03 -20.53
CA LYS A 216 -8.33 -1.93 -19.86
C LYS A 216 -8.72 -2.25 -18.41
N ILE A 217 -7.98 -3.13 -17.75
CA ILE A 217 -8.16 -3.47 -16.33
C ILE A 217 -7.71 -2.29 -15.47
N THR A 218 -6.62 -1.63 -15.88
CA THR A 218 -6.09 -0.43 -15.24
C THR A 218 -5.65 0.61 -16.27
N SER A 219 -5.70 1.87 -15.86
CA SER A 219 -5.09 3.00 -16.56
C SER A 219 -3.99 3.66 -15.74
N GLY A 220 -3.49 2.96 -14.69
CA GLY A 220 -2.55 3.53 -13.75
C GLY A 220 -3.20 4.26 -12.58
N THR A 221 -2.39 4.93 -11.79
CA THR A 221 -2.80 5.89 -10.75
C THR A 221 -2.78 7.32 -11.29
N SER A 222 -2.02 7.52 -12.36
CA SER A 222 -2.03 8.71 -13.22
C SER A 222 -1.79 8.29 -14.68
N ALA A 223 -1.75 9.25 -15.60
CA ALA A 223 -1.42 8.99 -17.00
C ALA A 223 -0.02 8.37 -17.20
N THR A 224 0.89 8.59 -16.25
CA THR A 224 2.30 8.17 -16.35
C THR A 224 2.81 7.32 -15.21
N THR A 225 1.96 6.98 -14.22
CA THR A 225 2.34 6.15 -13.08
C THR A 225 1.36 5.02 -12.85
N PHE A 226 1.89 3.85 -12.53
CA PHE A 226 1.13 2.67 -12.13
C PHE A 226 1.08 2.51 -10.61
N THR A 227 2.11 2.97 -9.90
CA THR A 227 2.35 2.81 -8.45
C THR A 227 2.40 1.33 -8.05
N PRO A 228 3.39 0.56 -8.54
CA PRO A 228 3.44 -0.90 -8.39
C PRO A 228 3.42 -1.37 -6.93
N ASP A 229 4.10 -0.65 -6.03
CA ASP A 229 4.20 -0.98 -4.60
C ASP A 229 3.00 -0.45 -3.77
N GLY A 230 2.10 0.31 -4.39
CA GLY A 230 0.90 0.81 -3.72
C GLY A 230 0.01 -0.34 -3.28
N ILE A 231 -0.35 -0.38 -1.99
CA ILE A 231 -1.26 -1.38 -1.44
C ILE A 231 -2.68 -1.10 -1.97
N CYS A 232 -3.32 -2.12 -2.52
CA CYS A 232 -4.68 -1.99 -3.00
C CYS A 232 -5.71 -2.01 -1.88
N THR A 233 -6.78 -1.24 -2.10
CA THR A 233 -7.99 -1.38 -1.31
C THR A 233 -8.85 -2.54 -1.83
N ARG A 234 -9.83 -2.97 -1.04
CA ARG A 234 -10.81 -3.98 -1.43
C ARG A 234 -11.62 -3.52 -2.65
N ALA A 235 -12.01 -2.25 -2.71
CA ALA A 235 -12.70 -1.66 -3.86
C ALA A 235 -11.85 -1.70 -5.14
N GLN A 236 -10.57 -1.34 -5.06
CA GLN A 236 -9.65 -1.41 -6.20
C GLN A 236 -9.48 -2.85 -6.69
N THR A 237 -9.36 -3.80 -5.77
CA THR A 237 -9.15 -5.21 -6.11
C THR A 237 -10.37 -5.81 -6.81
N VAL A 238 -11.59 -5.62 -6.28
CA VAL A 238 -12.79 -6.14 -6.96
C VAL A 238 -13.02 -5.45 -8.31
N THR A 239 -12.62 -4.17 -8.45
CA THR A 239 -12.69 -3.46 -9.71
C THR A 239 -11.72 -4.07 -10.75
N PHE A 240 -10.50 -4.43 -10.36
CA PHE A 240 -9.57 -5.14 -11.25
C PHE A 240 -10.09 -6.51 -11.66
N LEU A 241 -10.62 -7.28 -10.71
CA LEU A 241 -11.26 -8.57 -10.97
C LEU A 241 -12.43 -8.42 -11.96
N TRP A 242 -13.35 -7.50 -11.69
CA TRP A 242 -14.51 -7.24 -12.55
C TRP A 242 -14.12 -6.84 -13.96
N ARG A 243 -13.15 -5.93 -14.10
CA ARG A 243 -12.63 -5.51 -15.41
C ARG A 243 -11.92 -6.64 -16.14
N SER A 244 -11.21 -7.51 -15.44
CA SER A 244 -10.57 -8.68 -16.04
C SER A 244 -11.57 -9.67 -16.64
N GLN A 245 -12.83 -9.63 -16.18
CA GLN A 245 -13.93 -10.43 -16.69
C GLN A 245 -14.77 -9.68 -17.76
N GLY A 246 -14.28 -8.54 -18.25
CA GLY A 246 -14.98 -7.75 -19.27
C GLY A 246 -16.06 -6.81 -18.73
N SER A 247 -16.05 -6.50 -17.47
CA SER A 247 -16.99 -5.58 -16.79
C SER A 247 -18.46 -6.00 -16.96
N PRO A 248 -18.83 -7.24 -16.62
CA PRO A 248 -20.20 -7.72 -16.77
C PRO A 248 -21.16 -6.92 -15.87
N LYS A 249 -22.35 -6.62 -16.37
CA LYS A 249 -23.40 -6.02 -15.56
C LYS A 249 -23.92 -7.03 -14.54
N ALA A 250 -24.12 -6.60 -13.31
CA ALA A 250 -24.85 -7.38 -12.31
C ALA A 250 -26.33 -7.53 -12.76
N ALA A 251 -26.89 -8.73 -12.64
CA ALA A 251 -28.21 -9.05 -13.17
C ALA A 251 -29.39 -8.55 -12.29
N GLY A 252 -29.16 -7.53 -11.43
CA GLY A 252 -30.18 -6.90 -10.62
C GLY A 252 -30.05 -7.16 -9.12
N ALA A 253 -28.85 -7.53 -8.64
CA ALA A 253 -28.61 -7.65 -7.22
C ALA A 253 -28.81 -6.29 -6.54
N GLU A 254 -29.62 -6.25 -5.48
CA GLU A 254 -29.70 -5.11 -4.59
C GLU A 254 -28.36 -4.95 -3.83
N ASN A 255 -27.97 -3.70 -3.61
CA ASN A 255 -26.77 -3.44 -2.83
C ASN A 255 -27.03 -3.75 -1.33
N PRO A 256 -26.40 -4.78 -0.76
CA PRO A 256 -26.58 -5.09 0.65
C PRO A 256 -25.78 -4.18 1.59
N PHE A 257 -24.86 -3.36 1.05
CA PHE A 257 -23.87 -2.64 1.83
C PHE A 257 -24.21 -1.17 1.99
N THR A 258 -24.19 -0.69 3.21
CA THR A 258 -24.46 0.73 3.56
C THR A 258 -23.28 1.65 3.25
N ASP A 259 -22.07 1.09 3.12
CA ASP A 259 -20.81 1.78 2.85
C ASP A 259 -20.38 1.78 1.36
N VAL A 260 -21.28 1.35 0.47
CA VAL A 260 -21.07 1.35 -0.99
C VAL A 260 -22.09 2.28 -1.64
N SER A 261 -21.65 3.51 -1.98
CA SER A 261 -22.49 4.50 -2.66
C SER A 261 -22.76 4.10 -4.11
N LYS A 262 -23.97 4.43 -4.63
CA LYS A 262 -24.33 4.24 -6.04
C LYS A 262 -23.44 5.01 -7.01
N ASP A 263 -22.86 6.13 -6.57
CA ASP A 263 -21.99 6.97 -7.37
C ASP A 263 -20.52 6.55 -7.30
N ALA A 264 -20.20 5.51 -6.51
CA ALA A 264 -18.83 5.01 -6.38
C ALA A 264 -18.37 4.32 -7.66
N TYR A 265 -17.13 4.58 -8.12
CA TYR A 265 -16.56 3.96 -9.33
C TYR A 265 -16.51 2.43 -9.28
N TYR A 266 -16.58 1.86 -8.08
CA TYR A 266 -16.56 0.42 -7.82
C TYR A 266 -17.94 -0.18 -7.58
N TYR A 267 -19.01 0.60 -7.67
CA TYR A 267 -20.37 0.14 -7.34
C TYR A 267 -20.75 -1.12 -8.12
N ASP A 268 -20.68 -1.07 -9.45
CA ASP A 268 -21.04 -2.21 -10.32
C ASP A 268 -20.12 -3.41 -10.08
N ALA A 269 -18.83 -3.16 -9.81
CA ALA A 269 -17.87 -4.22 -9.52
C ALA A 269 -18.18 -4.94 -8.21
N VAL A 270 -18.63 -4.20 -7.17
CA VAL A 270 -19.03 -4.79 -5.90
C VAL A 270 -20.31 -5.62 -6.05
N LEU A 271 -21.34 -5.09 -6.73
CA LEU A 271 -22.58 -5.83 -6.97
C LEU A 271 -22.33 -7.12 -7.75
N TRP A 272 -21.52 -7.05 -8.81
CA TRP A 272 -21.09 -8.23 -9.56
C TRP A 272 -20.37 -9.23 -8.67
N ALA A 273 -19.46 -8.77 -7.82
CA ALA A 273 -18.67 -9.65 -6.94
C ALA A 273 -19.56 -10.36 -5.90
N VAL A 274 -20.60 -9.69 -5.38
CA VAL A 274 -21.61 -10.30 -4.52
C VAL A 274 -22.42 -11.34 -5.26
N GLU A 275 -22.97 -10.99 -6.42
CA GLU A 275 -23.78 -11.88 -7.26
C GLU A 275 -23.01 -13.14 -7.67
N GLN A 276 -21.72 -13.00 -7.98
CA GLN A 276 -20.87 -14.13 -8.35
C GLN A 276 -20.34 -14.93 -7.13
N GLY A 277 -20.72 -14.54 -5.90
CA GLY A 277 -20.25 -15.20 -4.69
C GLY A 277 -18.75 -15.00 -4.40
N ILE A 278 -18.13 -13.97 -5.01
CA ILE A 278 -16.71 -13.65 -4.81
C ILE A 278 -16.50 -13.05 -3.43
N THR A 279 -17.44 -12.23 -2.97
CA THR A 279 -17.42 -11.63 -1.64
C THR A 279 -18.82 -11.52 -1.05
N ASN A 280 -18.90 -11.63 0.30
CA ASN A 280 -20.11 -11.35 1.08
C ASN A 280 -19.91 -10.09 1.96
N GLY A 281 -18.91 -9.24 1.63
CA GLY A 281 -18.55 -8.11 2.46
C GLY A 281 -17.59 -8.46 3.60
N THR A 282 -17.40 -7.52 4.50
CA THR A 282 -16.71 -7.70 5.79
C THR A 282 -17.72 -7.94 6.92
N SER A 283 -18.98 -7.60 6.68
CA SER A 283 -20.14 -7.97 7.46
C SER A 283 -21.36 -8.10 6.55
N ALA A 284 -22.53 -8.44 7.08
CA ALA A 284 -23.77 -8.52 6.33
C ALA A 284 -24.17 -7.20 5.65
N ILE A 285 -23.73 -6.06 6.19
CA ILE A 285 -24.12 -4.72 5.75
C ILE A 285 -22.93 -3.81 5.38
N THR A 286 -21.70 -4.33 5.39
CA THR A 286 -20.50 -3.54 5.05
C THR A 286 -19.59 -4.30 4.09
N PHE A 287 -19.11 -3.61 3.08
CA PHE A 287 -18.10 -4.09 2.15
C PHE A 287 -16.68 -3.70 2.57
N SER A 288 -16.54 -2.58 3.27
CA SER A 288 -15.27 -1.92 3.65
C SER A 288 -14.40 -1.57 2.42
N PRO A 289 -14.89 -0.70 1.52
CA PRO A 289 -14.24 -0.43 0.23
C PRO A 289 -12.82 0.09 0.36
N ASP A 290 -12.55 0.90 1.37
CA ASP A 290 -11.24 1.54 1.61
C ASP A 290 -10.29 0.69 2.46
N ALA A 291 -10.77 -0.43 2.99
CA ALA A 291 -9.90 -1.34 3.74
C ALA A 291 -8.84 -1.96 2.81
N THR A 292 -7.63 -2.10 3.30
CA THR A 292 -6.56 -2.83 2.63
C THR A 292 -7.02 -4.26 2.32
N VAL A 293 -6.80 -4.72 1.08
CA VAL A 293 -6.96 -6.13 0.74
C VAL A 293 -5.71 -6.90 1.15
N THR A 294 -5.88 -8.02 1.82
CA THR A 294 -4.75 -8.89 2.16
C THR A 294 -4.45 -9.88 1.02
N ARG A 295 -3.26 -10.49 1.07
CA ARG A 295 -2.86 -11.51 0.10
C ARG A 295 -3.76 -12.75 0.19
N GLY A 296 -4.15 -13.15 1.40
CA GLY A 296 -5.12 -14.24 1.62
C GLY A 296 -6.49 -13.93 1.03
N GLN A 297 -6.98 -12.70 1.20
CA GLN A 297 -8.24 -12.26 0.59
C GLN A 297 -8.15 -12.23 -0.94
N THR A 298 -7.02 -11.77 -1.49
CA THR A 298 -6.80 -11.71 -2.94
C THR A 298 -6.81 -13.12 -3.54
N ALA A 299 -6.10 -14.08 -2.92
CA ALA A 299 -6.13 -15.48 -3.35
C ALA A 299 -7.55 -16.07 -3.33
N ALA A 300 -8.30 -15.82 -2.25
CA ALA A 300 -9.69 -16.28 -2.13
C ALA A 300 -10.60 -15.66 -3.20
N PHE A 301 -10.44 -14.38 -3.52
CA PHE A 301 -11.21 -13.73 -4.57
C PHE A 301 -10.90 -14.32 -5.94
N LEU A 302 -9.63 -14.51 -6.29
CA LEU A 302 -9.21 -15.12 -7.56
C LEU A 302 -9.74 -16.53 -7.71
N TRP A 303 -9.63 -17.36 -6.67
CA TRP A 303 -10.14 -18.73 -6.67
C TRP A 303 -11.65 -18.80 -6.87
N ARG A 304 -12.40 -17.86 -6.24
CA ARG A 304 -13.85 -17.76 -6.43
C ARG A 304 -14.23 -17.26 -7.81
N VAL A 305 -13.49 -16.31 -8.39
CA VAL A 305 -13.65 -15.91 -9.80
C VAL A 305 -13.45 -17.11 -10.73
N ALA A 306 -12.47 -17.95 -10.46
CA ALA A 306 -12.19 -19.18 -11.18
C ALA A 306 -13.21 -20.29 -10.90
N LYS A 307 -14.30 -20.03 -10.13
CA LYS A 307 -15.34 -20.99 -9.74
C LYS A 307 -14.85 -22.11 -8.82
N GLN A 308 -13.90 -21.78 -7.96
CA GLN A 308 -13.41 -22.62 -6.87
C GLN A 308 -12.92 -24.01 -7.35
N PRO A 309 -12.02 -24.06 -8.36
CA PRO A 309 -11.56 -25.33 -8.87
C PRO A 309 -10.83 -26.14 -7.79
N GLN A 310 -11.02 -27.45 -7.82
CA GLN A 310 -10.25 -28.37 -6.99
C GLN A 310 -8.80 -28.41 -7.48
N THR A 311 -7.88 -28.72 -6.58
CA THR A 311 -6.47 -28.89 -6.90
C THR A 311 -5.96 -30.21 -6.34
N ASP A 312 -5.08 -30.86 -7.09
CA ASP A 312 -4.36 -32.07 -6.64
C ASP A 312 -3.17 -31.70 -5.71
N GLN A 313 -2.91 -30.41 -5.53
CA GLN A 313 -1.89 -29.92 -4.61
C GLN A 313 -2.33 -30.20 -3.17
N THR A 314 -1.79 -31.25 -2.57
CA THR A 314 -2.10 -31.65 -1.18
C THR A 314 -1.06 -31.14 -0.18
N ALA A 315 0.18 -30.92 -0.65
CA ALA A 315 1.25 -30.41 0.20
C ALA A 315 1.19 -28.87 0.27
N ASN A 316 1.00 -28.36 1.46
CA ASN A 316 1.11 -26.92 1.72
C ASN A 316 2.59 -26.55 1.92
N PRO A 317 3.19 -25.72 1.05
CA PRO A 317 4.59 -25.31 1.22
C PRO A 317 4.76 -24.21 2.30
N PHE A 318 3.68 -23.58 2.78
CA PHE A 318 3.75 -22.39 3.61
C PHE A 318 3.37 -22.67 5.06
N ALA A 319 4.29 -22.40 5.98
CA ALA A 319 4.11 -22.59 7.40
C ALA A 319 3.07 -21.61 8.02
N ASP A 320 2.85 -20.46 7.38
CA ASP A 320 1.93 -19.40 7.80
C ASP A 320 0.51 -19.51 7.18
N VAL A 321 0.20 -20.62 6.51
CA VAL A 321 -1.12 -20.92 5.96
C VAL A 321 -1.68 -22.15 6.66
N THR A 322 -2.58 -21.96 7.62
CA THR A 322 -3.16 -23.06 8.38
C THR A 322 -4.33 -23.70 7.62
N GLN A 323 -4.57 -24.99 7.86
CA GLN A 323 -5.58 -25.78 7.13
C GLN A 323 -7.02 -25.30 7.36
N ASP A 324 -7.28 -24.66 8.49
CA ASP A 324 -8.57 -24.07 8.86
C ASP A 324 -8.80 -22.67 8.30
N ALA A 325 -7.78 -22.06 7.67
CA ALA A 325 -7.90 -20.75 7.08
C ALA A 325 -8.87 -20.77 5.88
N TYR A 326 -9.78 -19.80 5.82
CA TYR A 326 -10.77 -19.69 4.73
C TYR A 326 -10.15 -19.54 3.33
N TYR A 327 -8.90 -19.15 3.24
CA TYR A 327 -8.12 -19.01 2.00
C TYR A 327 -7.22 -20.22 1.73
N TYR A 328 -7.21 -21.27 2.58
CA TYR A 328 -6.31 -22.41 2.45
C TYR A 328 -6.34 -23.04 1.05
N ASN A 329 -7.53 -23.49 0.63
CA ASN A 329 -7.71 -24.13 -0.69
C ASN A 329 -7.36 -23.17 -1.85
N ALA A 330 -7.66 -21.87 -1.67
CA ALA A 330 -7.34 -20.86 -2.67
C ALA A 330 -5.82 -20.67 -2.83
N VAL A 331 -5.07 -20.72 -1.73
CA VAL A 331 -3.62 -20.64 -1.75
C VAL A 331 -3.01 -21.87 -2.40
N LEU A 332 -3.46 -23.09 -2.05
CA LEU A 332 -2.98 -24.32 -2.68
C LEU A 332 -3.25 -24.34 -4.18
N TRP A 333 -4.45 -23.93 -4.59
CA TRP A 333 -4.81 -23.77 -6.01
C TRP A 333 -3.89 -22.75 -6.70
N ALA A 334 -3.64 -21.61 -6.06
CA ALA A 334 -2.81 -20.57 -6.65
C ALA A 334 -1.34 -21.01 -6.81
N VAL A 335 -0.84 -21.87 -5.91
CA VAL A 335 0.48 -22.50 -6.04
C VAL A 335 0.48 -23.51 -7.18
N ALA A 336 -0.51 -24.44 -7.22
CA ALA A 336 -0.62 -25.45 -8.26
C ALA A 336 -0.74 -24.86 -9.67
N LYS A 337 -1.32 -23.66 -9.78
CA LYS A 337 -1.45 -22.90 -11.02
C LYS A 337 -0.34 -21.88 -11.26
N GLU A 338 0.73 -21.93 -10.47
CA GLU A 338 1.88 -21.01 -10.57
C GLU A 338 1.49 -19.52 -10.53
N ILE A 339 0.31 -19.22 -9.98
CA ILE A 339 -0.16 -17.84 -9.79
C ILE A 339 0.72 -17.14 -8.75
N THR A 340 1.14 -17.87 -7.71
CA THR A 340 2.03 -17.39 -6.66
C THR A 340 3.00 -18.47 -6.20
N ASN A 341 4.19 -18.04 -5.75
CA ASN A 341 5.20 -18.88 -5.10
C ASN A 341 5.43 -18.46 -3.64
N GLY A 342 4.48 -17.68 -3.07
CA GLY A 342 4.65 -17.10 -1.73
C GLY A 342 5.47 -15.81 -1.72
N THR A 343 5.81 -15.35 -0.53
CA THR A 343 6.77 -14.26 -0.28
C THR A 343 8.17 -14.82 -0.01
N SER A 344 8.23 -16.11 0.34
CA SER A 344 9.43 -16.94 0.38
C SER A 344 9.05 -18.39 0.04
N SER A 345 10.01 -19.29 0.04
CA SER A 345 9.76 -20.74 -0.19
C SER A 345 8.87 -21.37 0.89
N THR A 346 8.76 -20.76 2.07
CA THR A 346 8.05 -21.31 3.23
C THR A 346 6.98 -20.36 3.80
N THR A 347 6.80 -19.17 3.24
CA THR A 347 5.82 -18.18 3.69
C THR A 347 4.99 -17.63 2.54
N PHE A 348 3.68 -17.50 2.77
CA PHE A 348 2.73 -16.86 1.86
C PHE A 348 2.45 -15.41 2.26
N SER A 349 2.56 -15.10 3.55
CA SER A 349 2.21 -13.82 4.18
C SER A 349 0.74 -13.43 3.96
N PRO A 350 -0.23 -14.27 4.40
CA PRO A 350 -1.65 -14.10 4.06
C PRO A 350 -2.26 -12.78 4.54
N ASP A 351 -1.79 -12.25 5.65
CA ASP A 351 -2.31 -11.02 6.27
C ASP A 351 -1.63 -9.75 5.75
N GLN A 352 -0.54 -9.89 4.98
CA GLN A 352 0.13 -8.77 4.36
C GLN A 352 -0.76 -8.13 3.29
N GLY A 353 -0.76 -6.78 3.23
CA GLY A 353 -1.43 -6.04 2.17
C GLY A 353 -0.92 -6.42 0.78
N CYS A 354 -1.83 -6.62 -0.17
CA CYS A 354 -1.47 -6.98 -1.54
C CYS A 354 -1.20 -5.73 -2.37
N THR A 355 -0.04 -5.65 -3.00
CA THR A 355 0.34 -4.49 -3.82
C THR A 355 -0.35 -4.53 -5.19
N ARG A 356 -0.41 -3.39 -5.87
CA ARG A 356 -0.97 -3.27 -7.22
C ARG A 356 -0.23 -4.17 -8.21
N ALA A 357 1.11 -4.22 -8.12
CA ALA A 357 1.93 -5.10 -8.94
C ALA A 357 1.60 -6.59 -8.69
N GLN A 358 1.45 -6.97 -7.43
CA GLN A 358 1.09 -8.35 -7.07
C GLN A 358 -0.30 -8.73 -7.60
N ILE A 359 -1.30 -7.86 -7.46
CA ILE A 359 -2.66 -8.15 -7.93
C ILE A 359 -2.71 -8.31 -9.44
N VAL A 360 -2.12 -7.40 -10.22
CA VAL A 360 -2.13 -7.54 -11.68
C VAL A 360 -1.32 -8.75 -12.15
N THR A 361 -0.24 -9.10 -11.43
CA THR A 361 0.54 -10.30 -11.72
C THR A 361 -0.28 -11.57 -11.45
N PHE A 362 -1.00 -11.62 -10.35
CA PHE A 362 -1.88 -12.76 -10.05
C PHE A 362 -3.00 -12.88 -11.09
N LEU A 363 -3.64 -11.76 -11.44
CA LEU A 363 -4.67 -11.73 -12.48
C LEU A 363 -4.13 -12.19 -13.84
N TRP A 364 -2.96 -11.68 -14.24
CA TRP A 364 -2.33 -12.06 -15.50
C TRP A 364 -2.04 -13.55 -15.55
N ARG A 365 -1.40 -14.10 -14.53
CA ARG A 365 -1.11 -15.53 -14.43
C ARG A 365 -2.38 -16.40 -14.40
N THR A 366 -3.45 -15.94 -13.72
CA THR A 366 -4.73 -16.64 -13.70
C THR A 366 -5.38 -16.70 -15.08
N ASN A 367 -5.16 -15.69 -15.94
CA ASN A 367 -5.75 -15.62 -17.28
C ASN A 367 -4.83 -16.17 -18.39
N SER A 368 -3.58 -16.48 -18.06
CA SER A 368 -2.57 -17.02 -19.01
C SER A 368 -2.43 -18.54 -18.91
N ASN A 369 -2.91 -19.14 -17.83
CA ASN A 369 -2.97 -20.58 -17.54
C ASN A 369 -4.41 -21.09 -17.70
#